data_c077fe2e97573fdf0bd4af981f90c9ce
#
_entry.id   c077fe2e97573fdf0bd4af981f90c9ce
#
_cell.length_a   1.000
_cell.length_b   1.000
_cell.length_c   1.000
_cell.angle_alpha   90.00
_cell.angle_beta   90.00
_cell.angle_gamma   90.00
#
_symmetry.space_group_name_H-M   'P 1'
#
loop_
_entity.id
_entity.type
_entity.pdbx_description
1 polymer ?
#
loop_
_entity_poly.entity_id
_entity_poly.type
_entity_poly.pdbx_seq_one_letter_code
_entity_poly.pdbx_strand_id
1 'polypeptide(L)'
;MLSAIFSRFLSLKSTTLSVLLGFLLATEGTAQSTGPAYDAAGNILLPKGYRSWVFVGANLGLVYRPEIQAMTSREAARAETMAFHTVYIDPAAYAAFLETGTFPDPTVLVMEVFRGETRDADGALKEGTFPGERLLVELAVKDPQRPTREGSKENWAYYIFPGDAESDPLASAEAQPDSECFACHRSHASHDNVWVQFYPVLRERRRP
;
A
#
# COMPACT_ATOMS: atom_id res chain seq x y z
N MET A 1 90.82 -27.38 -31.54
CA MET A 1 90.34 -27.46 -30.12
C MET A 1 89.17 -26.57 -30.03
N LEU A 2 87.97 -27.16 -30.24
CA LEU A 2 86.72 -26.44 -30.36
C LEU A 2 85.97 -26.57 -29.08
N SER A 3 85.51 -25.43 -28.50
CA SER A 3 84.64 -25.35 -27.36
C SER A 3 83.26 -25.05 -27.88
N ALA A 4 82.29 -25.92 -27.58
CA ALA A 4 80.89 -25.78 -27.94
C ALA A 4 80.12 -25.02 -26.80
N ILE A 5 79.46 -23.93 -27.16
CA ILE A 5 78.63 -23.15 -26.26
C ILE A 5 77.15 -23.56 -26.50
N PHE A 6 76.60 -24.17 -25.49
CA PHE A 6 75.13 -24.52 -25.44
C PHE A 6 74.34 -23.31 -25.01
N SER A 7 73.56 -22.79 -25.95
CA SER A 7 72.54 -21.75 -25.61
C SER A 7 71.25 -22.39 -25.15
N ARG A 8 70.82 -22.13 -23.88
CA ARG A 8 69.55 -22.54 -23.35
C ARG A 8 68.54 -21.40 -23.56
N PHE A 9 67.55 -21.64 -24.40
CA PHE A 9 66.35 -20.78 -24.49
C PHE A 9 65.44 -21.03 -23.30
N LEU A 10 65.26 -20.04 -22.45
CA LEU A 10 64.22 -20.00 -21.47
C LEU A 10 62.86 -19.59 -22.13
N SER A 11 61.95 -20.52 -22.23
CA SER A 11 60.62 -20.25 -22.66
C SER A 11 59.77 -19.64 -21.47
N LEU A 12 59.53 -18.36 -21.56
CA LEU A 12 58.61 -17.68 -20.65
C LEU A 12 57.17 -18.04 -21.05
N LYS A 13 56.50 -18.88 -20.25
CA LYS A 13 55.07 -19.11 -20.38
C LYS A 13 54.34 -17.92 -19.76
N SER A 14 53.75 -17.09 -20.62
CA SER A 14 52.85 -16.01 -20.22
C SER A 14 51.51 -16.60 -19.74
N THR A 15 51.27 -16.57 -18.45
CA THR A 15 49.97 -16.93 -17.85
C THR A 15 49.11 -15.68 -17.88
N THR A 16 48.21 -15.59 -18.84
CA THR A 16 47.14 -14.58 -18.86
C THR A 16 46.13 -14.90 -17.78
N LEU A 17 46.14 -14.13 -16.71
CA LEU A 17 45.18 -14.16 -15.64
C LEU A 17 43.90 -13.39 -16.11
N SER A 18 42.91 -14.14 -16.61
CA SER A 18 41.60 -13.58 -16.94
C SER A 18 40.84 -13.26 -15.66
N VAL A 19 40.80 -11.98 -15.28
CA VAL A 19 39.92 -11.48 -14.21
C VAL A 19 38.51 -11.41 -14.78
N LEU A 20 37.70 -12.43 -14.48
CA LEU A 20 36.24 -12.36 -14.67
C LEU A 20 35.66 -11.38 -13.65
N LEU A 21 35.44 -10.15 -14.13
CA LEU A 21 34.68 -9.14 -13.38
C LEU A 21 33.20 -9.54 -13.43
N GLY A 22 32.75 -10.31 -12.43
CA GLY A 22 31.33 -10.64 -12.24
C GLY A 22 30.56 -9.38 -11.91
N PHE A 23 29.81 -8.82 -12.86
CA PHE A 23 28.78 -7.86 -12.64
C PHE A 23 27.66 -8.58 -11.88
N LEU A 24 27.61 -8.42 -10.55
CA LEU A 24 26.40 -8.65 -9.77
C LEU A 24 25.38 -7.59 -10.21
N LEU A 25 24.51 -7.95 -11.13
CA LEU A 25 23.26 -7.21 -11.34
C LEU A 25 22.46 -7.38 -10.06
N ALA A 26 22.52 -6.40 -9.18
CA ALA A 26 21.53 -6.23 -8.14
C ALA A 26 20.20 -6.02 -8.86
N THR A 27 19.38 -7.07 -8.95
CA THR A 27 17.97 -6.93 -9.28
C THR A 27 17.36 -6.17 -8.11
N GLU A 28 17.21 -4.85 -8.26
CA GLU A 28 16.30 -4.09 -7.41
C GLU A 28 14.95 -4.76 -7.57
N GLY A 29 14.56 -5.51 -6.54
CA GLY A 29 13.23 -6.10 -6.46
C GLY A 29 12.24 -4.95 -6.35
N THR A 30 11.79 -4.44 -7.48
CA THR A 30 10.60 -3.60 -7.52
C THR A 30 9.49 -4.39 -6.86
N ALA A 31 8.95 -3.87 -5.76
CA ALA A 31 7.78 -4.46 -5.12
C ALA A 31 6.70 -4.59 -6.21
N GLN A 32 6.50 -5.81 -6.68
CA GLN A 32 5.63 -6.08 -7.81
C GLN A 32 4.21 -5.97 -7.30
N SER A 33 3.49 -4.94 -7.74
CA SER A 33 2.05 -4.87 -7.55
C SER A 33 1.42 -6.10 -8.19
N THR A 34 0.71 -6.86 -7.39
CA THR A 34 -0.05 -8.00 -7.89
C THR A 34 -1.45 -7.59 -8.38
N GLY A 35 -1.80 -6.29 -8.24
CA GLY A 35 -3.15 -5.79 -8.48
C GLY A 35 -4.18 -6.36 -7.48
N PRO A 36 -5.46 -6.02 -7.65
CA PRO A 36 -6.53 -6.60 -6.85
C PRO A 36 -6.73 -8.08 -7.22
N ALA A 37 -6.95 -8.93 -6.22
CA ALA A 37 -7.27 -10.35 -6.41
C ALA A 37 -8.67 -10.62 -5.88
N TYR A 38 -9.41 -11.51 -6.56
CA TYR A 38 -10.80 -11.84 -6.23
C TYR A 38 -10.96 -13.34 -6.04
N ASP A 39 -11.88 -13.72 -5.16
CA ASP A 39 -12.29 -15.12 -5.01
C ASP A 39 -13.25 -15.55 -6.14
N ALA A 40 -13.68 -16.81 -6.11
CA ALA A 40 -14.58 -17.35 -7.13
C ALA A 40 -15.99 -16.71 -7.11
N ALA A 41 -16.38 -16.09 -6.01
CA ALA A 41 -17.63 -15.33 -5.87
C ALA A 41 -17.50 -13.87 -6.33
N GLY A 42 -16.26 -13.41 -6.62
CA GLY A 42 -15.96 -12.05 -7.03
C GLY A 42 -15.73 -11.09 -5.87
N ASN A 43 -15.58 -11.60 -4.64
CA ASN A 43 -15.19 -10.81 -3.49
C ASN A 43 -13.71 -10.51 -3.53
N ILE A 44 -13.30 -9.32 -3.07
CA ILE A 44 -11.88 -8.95 -3.00
C ILE A 44 -11.17 -9.75 -1.92
N LEU A 45 -9.97 -10.25 -2.22
CA LEU A 45 -9.08 -10.84 -1.22
C LEU A 45 -8.26 -9.72 -0.56
N LEU A 46 -8.02 -9.85 0.75
CA LEU A 46 -7.13 -8.92 1.45
C LEU A 46 -5.71 -9.03 0.90
N PRO A 47 -5.11 -7.94 0.38
CA PRO A 47 -3.75 -7.97 -0.16
C PRO A 47 -2.74 -8.38 0.91
N LYS A 48 -1.88 -9.36 0.61
CA LYS A 48 -0.83 -9.77 1.53
C LYS A 48 0.35 -8.79 1.50
N GLY A 49 0.92 -8.51 2.66
CA GLY A 49 2.13 -7.70 2.78
C GLY A 49 1.94 -6.21 2.44
N TYR A 50 0.71 -5.69 2.42
CA TYR A 50 0.42 -4.28 2.12
C TYR A 50 1.14 -3.28 3.04
N ARG A 51 1.59 -3.71 4.23
CA ARG A 51 2.39 -2.86 5.13
C ARG A 51 3.79 -2.55 4.59
N SER A 52 4.24 -3.25 3.55
CA SER A 52 5.45 -2.91 2.80
C SER A 52 5.19 -1.91 1.67
N TRP A 53 3.93 -1.53 1.44
CA TRP A 53 3.55 -0.55 0.43
C TRP A 53 3.90 0.87 0.85
N VAL A 54 3.65 1.83 -0.03
CA VAL A 54 3.95 3.23 0.26
C VAL A 54 2.95 3.78 1.28
N PHE A 55 3.45 4.19 2.45
CA PHE A 55 2.67 4.91 3.44
C PHE A 55 2.34 6.31 2.92
N VAL A 56 1.07 6.68 2.85
CA VAL A 56 0.64 7.97 2.30
C VAL A 56 0.12 8.94 3.34
N GLY A 57 -0.26 8.46 4.50
CA GLY A 57 -0.68 9.32 5.60
C GLY A 57 -1.36 8.56 6.73
N ALA A 58 -1.50 9.26 7.85
CA ALA A 58 -2.25 8.80 9.00
C ALA A 58 -3.03 9.95 9.64
N ASN A 59 -4.04 9.61 10.40
CA ASN A 59 -4.71 10.55 11.30
C ASN A 59 -5.10 9.86 12.62
N LEU A 60 -5.38 10.66 13.62
CA LEU A 60 -5.87 10.23 14.92
C LEU A 60 -7.15 11.01 15.24
N GLY A 61 -8.19 10.31 15.67
CA GLY A 61 -9.41 10.93 16.12
C GLY A 61 -10.22 11.61 15.00
N LEU A 62 -10.28 10.98 13.81
CA LEU A 62 -11.12 11.45 12.72
C LEU A 62 -12.59 11.42 13.14
N VAL A 63 -13.27 12.57 13.02
CA VAL A 63 -14.68 12.72 13.30
C VAL A 63 -15.37 13.35 12.10
N TYR A 64 -16.47 12.77 11.68
CA TYR A 64 -17.29 13.34 10.62
C TYR A 64 -18.17 14.49 11.14
N ARG A 65 -18.54 15.40 10.26
CA ARG A 65 -19.53 16.43 10.58
C ARG A 65 -20.88 15.78 10.90
N PRO A 66 -21.70 16.34 11.81
CA PRO A 66 -22.96 15.73 12.24
C PRO A 66 -23.91 15.36 11.10
N GLU A 67 -23.98 16.19 10.05
CA GLU A 67 -24.81 15.94 8.87
C GLU A 67 -24.35 14.73 8.05
N ILE A 68 -23.07 14.41 8.07
CA ILE A 68 -22.51 13.22 7.43
C ILE A 68 -22.63 12.01 8.34
N GLN A 69 -22.36 12.19 9.63
CA GLN A 69 -22.43 11.13 10.64
C GLN A 69 -23.83 10.49 10.72
N ALA A 70 -24.87 11.28 10.54
CA ALA A 70 -26.26 10.79 10.51
C ALA A 70 -26.56 9.86 9.31
N MET A 71 -25.71 9.87 8.28
CA MET A 71 -25.86 9.04 7.07
C MET A 71 -25.15 7.69 7.18
N THR A 72 -24.27 7.50 8.17
CA THR A 72 -23.44 6.29 8.30
C THR A 72 -23.66 5.63 9.66
N SER A 73 -24.47 4.57 9.70
CA SER A 73 -24.81 3.85 10.95
C SER A 73 -23.58 3.21 11.65
N ARG A 74 -22.52 2.95 10.91
CA ARG A 74 -21.25 2.36 11.44
C ARG A 74 -20.33 3.41 12.08
N GLU A 75 -20.39 4.63 11.62
CA GLU A 75 -19.53 5.71 12.08
C GLU A 75 -19.94 6.23 13.47
N ALA A 76 -21.21 6.15 13.82
CA ALA A 76 -21.68 6.49 15.15
C ALA A 76 -21.01 5.63 16.24
N ALA A 77 -20.77 4.35 15.97
CA ALA A 77 -20.05 3.47 16.87
C ALA A 77 -18.53 3.77 16.95
N ARG A 78 -17.98 4.42 15.93
CA ARG A 78 -16.56 4.82 15.86
C ARG A 78 -16.30 6.20 16.48
N ALA A 79 -17.29 7.10 16.45
CA ALA A 79 -17.16 8.47 16.95
C ALA A 79 -16.83 8.55 18.45
N GLU A 80 -17.18 7.52 19.23
CA GLU A 80 -16.85 7.42 20.64
C GLU A 80 -15.42 6.92 20.92
N THR A 81 -14.73 6.43 19.89
CA THR A 81 -13.41 5.81 20.05
C THR A 81 -12.38 6.59 19.28
N MET A 82 -11.41 7.17 20.00
CA MET A 82 -10.23 7.75 19.36
C MET A 82 -9.52 6.63 18.58
N ALA A 83 -9.47 6.75 17.26
CA ALA A 83 -8.89 5.73 16.40
C ALA A 83 -7.77 6.30 15.53
N PHE A 84 -6.73 5.49 15.34
CA PHE A 84 -5.72 5.73 14.32
C PHE A 84 -6.18 5.17 12.98
N HIS A 85 -5.99 5.95 11.92
CA HIS A 85 -6.15 5.52 10.55
C HIS A 85 -4.80 5.62 9.87
N THR A 86 -4.32 4.52 9.32
CA THR A 86 -3.03 4.43 8.64
C THR A 86 -3.26 3.94 7.22
N VAL A 87 -2.80 4.71 6.22
CA VAL A 87 -3.14 4.46 4.82
C VAL A 87 -1.90 4.16 4.00
N TYR A 88 -2.00 3.11 3.19
CA TYR A 88 -0.99 2.64 2.25
C TYR A 88 -1.56 2.61 0.83
N ILE A 89 -0.70 2.84 -0.17
CA ILE A 89 -1.02 2.69 -1.58
C ILE A 89 -0.09 1.67 -2.23
N ASP A 90 -0.62 0.91 -3.15
CA ASP A 90 0.15 0.04 -4.03
C ASP A 90 1.34 0.79 -4.67
N PRO A 91 2.58 0.26 -4.61
CA PRO A 91 3.77 0.96 -5.09
C PRO A 91 3.73 1.32 -6.57
N ALA A 92 3.17 0.46 -7.44
CA ALA A 92 3.07 0.75 -8.86
C ALA A 92 2.04 1.84 -9.14
N ALA A 93 0.89 1.80 -8.45
CA ALA A 93 -0.11 2.85 -8.53
C ALA A 93 0.42 4.19 -8.02
N TYR A 94 1.21 4.18 -6.93
CA TYR A 94 1.87 5.36 -6.42
C TYR A 94 2.86 5.96 -7.44
N ALA A 95 3.74 5.14 -8.02
CA ALA A 95 4.70 5.57 -9.02
C ALA A 95 4.01 6.21 -10.24
N ALA A 96 2.97 5.56 -10.76
CA ALA A 96 2.18 6.09 -11.88
C ALA A 96 1.47 7.40 -11.51
N PHE A 97 0.93 7.51 -10.29
CA PHE A 97 0.32 8.75 -9.81
C PHE A 97 1.34 9.90 -9.71
N LEU A 98 2.56 9.64 -9.24
CA LEU A 98 3.61 10.66 -9.20
C LEU A 98 3.97 11.17 -10.59
N GLU A 99 4.00 10.30 -11.57
CA GLU A 99 4.35 10.64 -12.95
C GLU A 99 3.21 11.41 -13.64
N THR A 100 1.99 10.90 -13.57
CA THR A 100 0.86 11.37 -14.37
C THR A 100 -0.09 12.32 -13.65
N GLY A 101 -0.13 12.25 -12.30
CA GLY A 101 -1.14 12.93 -11.47
C GLY A 101 -2.50 12.22 -11.49
N THR A 102 -2.59 11.01 -12.03
CA THR A 102 -3.82 10.22 -12.16
C THR A 102 -3.61 8.84 -11.57
N PHE A 103 -4.58 8.35 -10.80
CA PHE A 103 -4.55 6.97 -10.31
C PHE A 103 -4.80 6.01 -11.48
N PRO A 104 -3.89 5.06 -11.76
CA PRO A 104 -4.04 4.09 -12.83
C PRO A 104 -5.15 3.07 -12.55
N ASP A 105 -5.49 2.27 -13.56
CA ASP A 105 -6.27 1.06 -13.44
C ASP A 105 -5.33 -0.17 -13.55
N PRO A 106 -5.22 -1.03 -12.51
CA PRO A 106 -5.86 -0.89 -11.20
C PRO A 106 -5.09 0.01 -10.23
N THR A 107 -5.78 0.48 -9.17
CA THR A 107 -5.18 1.09 -7.98
C THR A 107 -5.78 0.47 -6.74
N VAL A 108 -4.96 0.16 -5.74
CA VAL A 108 -5.41 -0.32 -4.43
C VAL A 108 -4.83 0.57 -3.33
N LEU A 109 -5.72 1.09 -2.47
CA LEU A 109 -5.35 1.70 -1.20
C LEU A 109 -5.87 0.81 -0.08
N VAL A 110 -5.06 0.70 0.99
CA VAL A 110 -5.42 -0.04 2.21
C VAL A 110 -5.38 0.92 3.37
N MET A 111 -6.43 0.94 4.19
CA MET A 111 -6.48 1.69 5.43
C MET A 111 -6.66 0.73 6.60
N GLU A 112 -5.75 0.78 7.56
CA GLU A 112 -5.92 0.12 8.85
C GLU A 112 -6.51 1.08 9.86
N VAL A 113 -7.45 0.58 10.67
CA VAL A 113 -8.05 1.32 11.76
C VAL A 113 -7.72 0.63 13.08
N PHE A 114 -7.03 1.34 13.97
CA PHE A 114 -6.65 0.86 15.28
C PHE A 114 -7.33 1.67 16.37
N ARG A 115 -7.72 1.01 17.46
CA ARG A 115 -8.14 1.69 18.68
C ARG A 115 -6.98 2.52 19.22
N GLY A 116 -7.23 3.79 19.56
CA GLY A 116 -6.26 4.60 20.29
C GLY A 116 -6.24 4.20 21.76
N GLU A 117 -5.08 3.82 22.27
CA GLU A 117 -4.88 3.47 23.68
C GLU A 117 -3.89 4.43 24.33
N THR A 118 -4.35 5.14 25.36
CA THR A 118 -3.44 5.95 26.18
C THR A 118 -2.73 5.04 27.16
N ARG A 119 -1.42 5.11 27.15
CA ARG A 119 -0.56 4.32 28.04
C ARG A 119 0.51 5.22 28.66
N ASP A 120 0.86 4.91 29.89
CA ASP A 120 2.12 5.36 30.45
C ASP A 120 3.25 4.78 29.60
N ALA A 121 4.19 5.62 29.25
CA ALA A 121 5.32 5.23 28.44
C ALA A 121 6.52 4.97 29.33
N ASP A 122 7.35 3.99 28.97
CA ASP A 122 8.54 3.63 29.70
C ASP A 122 9.74 4.52 29.36
N GLY A 123 10.66 4.63 30.28
CA GLY A 123 11.93 5.32 30.05
C GLY A 123 11.80 6.85 30.02
N ALA A 124 12.16 7.46 28.88
CA ALA A 124 12.19 8.92 28.73
C ALA A 124 10.81 9.55 28.47
N LEU A 125 9.79 8.75 28.15
CA LEU A 125 8.45 9.24 27.83
C LEU A 125 7.56 9.09 29.07
N LYS A 126 6.66 10.06 29.28
CA LYS A 126 5.70 10.02 30.37
C LYS A 126 4.42 9.26 29.97
N GLU A 127 3.84 9.66 28.86
CA GLU A 127 2.59 9.07 28.38
C GLU A 127 2.44 9.31 26.86
N GLY A 128 1.53 8.59 26.23
CA GLY A 128 1.19 8.80 24.83
C GLY A 128 -0.05 7.98 24.43
N THR A 129 -0.66 8.36 23.30
CA THR A 129 -1.71 7.56 22.68
C THR A 129 -1.08 6.75 21.55
N PHE A 130 -1.24 5.45 21.61
CA PHE A 130 -0.62 4.48 20.71
C PHE A 130 -1.69 3.65 20.00
N PRO A 131 -1.41 3.12 18.79
CA PRO A 131 -2.27 2.11 18.18
C PRO A 131 -2.35 0.87 19.08
N GLY A 132 -3.56 0.48 19.43
CA GLY A 132 -3.86 -0.71 20.20
C GLY A 132 -4.41 -1.83 19.31
N GLU A 133 -5.59 -2.37 19.69
CA GLU A 133 -6.30 -3.36 18.91
C GLU A 133 -6.65 -2.84 17.51
N ARG A 134 -6.40 -3.64 16.47
CA ARG A 134 -6.87 -3.33 15.12
C ARG A 134 -8.36 -3.63 15.00
N LEU A 135 -9.15 -2.62 14.69
CA LEU A 135 -10.61 -2.70 14.62
C LEU A 135 -11.07 -3.25 13.27
N LEU A 136 -10.42 -2.82 12.19
CA LEU A 136 -10.76 -3.23 10.83
C LEU A 136 -9.66 -2.83 9.84
N VAL A 137 -9.79 -3.37 8.62
CA VAL A 137 -9.04 -2.98 7.44
C VAL A 137 -10.02 -2.59 6.35
N GLU A 138 -9.81 -1.45 5.71
CA GLU A 138 -10.62 -0.99 4.59
C GLU A 138 -9.78 -0.93 3.31
N LEU A 139 -10.40 -1.30 2.18
CA LEU A 139 -9.79 -1.14 0.88
C LEU A 139 -10.60 -0.16 0.03
N ALA A 140 -9.88 0.71 -0.69
CA ALA A 140 -10.42 1.43 -1.84
C ALA A 140 -9.73 0.88 -3.09
N VAL A 141 -10.51 0.34 -4.02
CA VAL A 141 -10.01 -0.34 -5.21
C VAL A 141 -10.58 0.31 -6.45
N LYS A 142 -9.71 0.84 -7.30
CA LYS A 142 -10.05 1.26 -8.65
C LYS A 142 -9.78 0.10 -9.59
N ASP A 143 -10.83 -0.53 -10.08
CA ASP A 143 -10.75 -1.62 -11.03
C ASP A 143 -12.01 -1.68 -11.90
N PRO A 144 -11.95 -1.17 -13.14
CA PRO A 144 -13.08 -1.22 -14.07
C PRO A 144 -13.42 -2.64 -14.52
N GLN A 145 -12.52 -3.62 -14.32
CA GLN A 145 -12.68 -5.01 -14.75
C GLN A 145 -13.08 -5.96 -13.60
N ARG A 146 -13.40 -5.43 -12.41
CA ARG A 146 -13.78 -6.28 -11.28
C ARG A 146 -14.98 -7.18 -11.60
N PRO A 147 -14.97 -8.44 -11.11
CA PRO A 147 -15.93 -9.48 -11.52
C PRO A 147 -17.38 -9.18 -11.16
N THR A 148 -17.63 -8.54 -10.02
CA THR A 148 -18.98 -8.34 -9.51
C THR A 148 -19.21 -6.89 -9.16
N ARG A 149 -20.17 -6.30 -9.87
CA ARG A 149 -20.85 -5.10 -9.45
C ARG A 149 -22.13 -4.91 -10.27
N GLU A 150 -23.15 -5.67 -9.92
CA GLU A 150 -24.47 -5.49 -10.52
C GLU A 150 -24.94 -4.06 -10.31
N GLY A 151 -25.20 -3.37 -11.42
CA GLY A 151 -25.78 -2.03 -11.43
C GLY A 151 -24.84 -0.85 -11.21
N SER A 152 -23.58 -1.03 -10.82
CA SER A 152 -22.63 0.08 -10.71
C SER A 152 -21.76 0.24 -11.94
N LYS A 153 -21.68 1.47 -12.45
CA LYS A 153 -20.80 1.88 -13.54
C LYS A 153 -19.51 2.53 -13.06
N GLU A 154 -19.32 2.59 -11.74
CA GLU A 154 -18.20 3.31 -11.14
C GLU A 154 -16.93 2.46 -11.15
N ASN A 155 -15.78 3.08 -11.34
CA ASN A 155 -14.50 2.39 -11.37
C ASN A 155 -13.99 2.04 -9.97
N TRP A 156 -14.39 2.80 -8.94
CA TRP A 156 -14.00 2.57 -7.56
C TRP A 156 -14.99 1.68 -6.82
N ALA A 157 -14.48 0.83 -5.93
CA ALA A 157 -15.24 0.06 -4.96
C ALA A 157 -14.54 0.08 -3.60
N TYR A 158 -15.31 -0.06 -2.54
CA TYR A 158 -14.83 -0.01 -1.15
C TYR A 158 -15.19 -1.30 -0.44
N TYR A 159 -14.29 -1.78 0.41
CA TYR A 159 -14.43 -3.06 1.08
C TYR A 159 -14.01 -2.92 2.54
N ILE A 160 -14.63 -3.69 3.44
CA ILE A 160 -14.35 -3.68 4.87
C ILE A 160 -14.07 -5.09 5.35
N PHE A 161 -12.95 -5.28 6.00
CA PHE A 161 -12.53 -6.52 6.65
C PHE A 161 -12.52 -6.34 8.16
N PRO A 162 -12.85 -7.38 8.95
CA PRO A 162 -12.65 -7.37 10.40
C PRO A 162 -11.17 -7.20 10.76
N GLY A 163 -10.91 -6.75 11.99
CA GLY A 163 -9.55 -6.45 12.45
C GLY A 163 -8.58 -7.64 12.47
N ASP A 164 -9.09 -8.86 12.57
CA ASP A 164 -8.33 -10.10 12.57
C ASP A 164 -8.21 -10.78 11.19
N ALA A 165 -8.72 -10.15 10.12
CA ALA A 165 -8.75 -10.72 8.77
C ALA A 165 -7.39 -11.21 8.25
N GLU A 166 -6.27 -10.62 8.70
CA GLU A 166 -4.93 -11.09 8.32
C GLU A 166 -4.60 -12.48 8.86
N SER A 167 -5.29 -12.94 9.89
CA SER A 167 -5.14 -14.29 10.43
C SER A 167 -5.73 -15.35 9.49
N ASP A 168 -6.64 -14.94 8.60
CA ASP A 168 -7.21 -15.78 7.57
C ASP A 168 -6.54 -15.52 6.21
N PRO A 169 -5.78 -16.49 5.68
CA PRO A 169 -5.12 -16.34 4.38
C PRO A 169 -6.09 -16.23 3.20
N LEU A 170 -7.37 -16.53 3.41
CA LEU A 170 -8.44 -16.48 2.42
C LEU A 170 -9.46 -15.38 2.73
N ALA A 171 -9.15 -14.46 3.65
CA ALA A 171 -10.06 -13.37 4.00
C ALA A 171 -10.49 -12.61 2.75
N SER A 172 -11.79 -12.59 2.50
CA SER A 172 -12.41 -11.86 1.39
C SER A 172 -13.56 -10.99 1.87
N ALA A 173 -13.90 -9.97 1.10
CA ALA A 173 -14.99 -9.06 1.44
C ALA A 173 -15.79 -8.68 0.18
N GLU A 174 -17.10 -8.54 0.36
CA GLU A 174 -17.99 -7.98 -0.66
C GLU A 174 -17.79 -6.47 -0.76
N ALA A 175 -18.08 -5.92 -1.95
CA ALA A 175 -18.08 -4.48 -2.14
C ALA A 175 -19.19 -3.84 -1.31
N GLN A 176 -18.86 -2.74 -0.63
CA GLN A 176 -19.86 -1.94 0.06
C GLN A 176 -20.81 -1.28 -0.94
N PRO A 177 -22.09 -1.07 -0.55
CA PRO A 177 -23.05 -0.35 -1.39
C PRO A 177 -22.53 1.04 -1.78
N ASP A 178 -22.83 1.47 -3.00
CA ASP A 178 -22.40 2.80 -3.50
C ASP A 178 -22.92 3.94 -2.65
N SER A 179 -24.11 3.78 -2.05
CA SER A 179 -24.70 4.77 -1.17
C SER A 179 -23.95 4.98 0.14
N GLU A 180 -23.14 4.01 0.57
CA GLU A 180 -22.42 4.10 1.85
C GLU A 180 -21.04 4.73 1.71
N CYS A 181 -20.17 4.17 0.89
CA CYS A 181 -18.78 4.63 0.78
C CYS A 181 -18.55 5.50 -0.44
N PHE A 182 -18.90 4.97 -1.63
CA PHE A 182 -18.60 5.64 -2.89
C PHE A 182 -19.25 7.02 -3.00
N ALA A 183 -20.52 7.17 -2.61
CA ALA A 183 -21.25 8.45 -2.69
C ALA A 183 -20.55 9.55 -1.88
N CYS A 184 -20.07 9.23 -0.68
CA CYS A 184 -19.33 10.15 0.17
C CYS A 184 -17.97 10.49 -0.43
N HIS A 185 -17.19 9.49 -0.86
CA HIS A 185 -15.89 9.72 -1.49
C HIS A 185 -16.01 10.57 -2.75
N ARG A 186 -16.99 10.30 -3.61
CA ARG A 186 -17.25 11.09 -4.82
C ARG A 186 -17.56 12.56 -4.51
N SER A 187 -18.29 12.82 -3.44
CA SER A 187 -18.76 14.17 -3.09
C SER A 187 -17.70 15.01 -2.37
N HIS A 188 -16.79 14.39 -1.62
CA HIS A 188 -15.92 15.09 -0.67
C HIS A 188 -14.42 14.84 -0.86
N ALA A 189 -14.01 13.77 -1.55
CA ALA A 189 -12.61 13.54 -1.86
C ALA A 189 -12.12 14.54 -2.91
N SER A 190 -10.89 15.03 -2.75
CA SER A 190 -10.37 16.12 -3.59
C SER A 190 -9.87 15.65 -4.95
N HIS A 191 -9.70 14.35 -5.16
CA HIS A 191 -9.18 13.83 -6.43
C HIS A 191 -9.55 12.37 -6.65
N ASP A 192 -10.27 12.08 -7.74
CA ASP A 192 -10.61 10.73 -8.20
C ASP A 192 -11.07 9.79 -7.07
N ASN A 193 -12.02 10.25 -6.25
CA ASN A 193 -12.57 9.54 -5.09
C ASN A 193 -11.55 9.19 -3.99
N VAL A 194 -10.35 9.77 -4.00
CA VAL A 194 -9.31 9.61 -2.98
C VAL A 194 -9.14 10.91 -2.19
N TRP A 195 -9.06 10.80 -0.86
CA TRP A 195 -8.88 11.92 0.07
C TRP A 195 -7.46 12.51 0.01
N VAL A 196 -6.97 12.83 -1.19
CA VAL A 196 -5.61 13.38 -1.42
C VAL A 196 -5.35 14.60 -0.54
N GLN A 197 -6.38 15.40 -0.22
CA GLN A 197 -6.24 16.55 0.67
C GLN A 197 -5.70 16.21 2.06
N PHE A 198 -5.82 14.94 2.51
CA PHE A 198 -5.32 14.50 3.81
C PHE A 198 -4.00 13.72 3.73
N TYR A 199 -3.53 13.38 2.53
CA TYR A 199 -2.34 12.55 2.33
C TYR A 199 -1.15 13.39 1.86
N PRO A 200 -0.18 13.73 2.74
CA PRO A 200 0.92 14.65 2.41
C PRO A 200 1.69 14.25 1.16
N VAL A 201 2.08 12.98 1.05
CA VAL A 201 2.90 12.49 -0.08
C VAL A 201 2.17 12.50 -1.42
N LEU A 202 0.83 12.45 -1.43
CA LEU A 202 0.03 12.60 -2.64
C LEU A 202 -0.24 14.07 -2.99
N ARG A 203 -0.34 14.94 -1.98
CA ARG A 203 -0.55 16.38 -2.20
C ARG A 203 0.67 17.08 -2.81
N GLU A 204 1.86 16.65 -2.44
CA GLU A 204 3.11 17.28 -2.91
C GLU A 204 3.23 17.21 -4.43
N ARG A 205 2.74 16.15 -5.06
CA ARG A 205 2.71 16.02 -6.52
C ARG A 205 1.87 17.10 -7.21
N ARG A 206 0.84 17.64 -6.55
CA ARG A 206 -0.10 18.61 -7.11
C ARG A 206 0.34 20.08 -6.94
N ARG A 207 1.51 20.33 -6.38
CA ARG A 207 2.07 21.68 -6.38
C ARG A 207 2.62 21.99 -7.77
N PRO A 208 2.12 23.07 -8.44
CA PRO A 208 2.62 23.49 -9.74
C PRO A 208 4.08 23.95 -9.64
#